data_c740ef635526522710279c47a8f0a018
#
_entry.id   c740ef635526522710279c47a8f0a018
#
_cell.length_a   1.000
_cell.length_b   1.000
_cell.length_c   1.000
_cell.angle_alpha   90.00
_cell.angle_beta   90.00
_cell.angle_gamma   90.00
#
_symmetry.space_group_name_H-M   'P 1'
#
loop_
_entity.id
_entity.type
_entity.pdbx_description
1 polymer ?
#
loop_
_entity_poly.entity_id
_entity_poly.type
_entity_poly.pdbx_seq_one_letter_code
_entity_poly.pdbx_strand_id
1 'polypeptide(L)'
;MAPIQISGHGIEITPTLREFIDKKFDRLKKHANHITSIHIFFNVTKLTQAAEATIHIPGHEISAKAESDDMYKTIDILVDKIIHQLDKHKPRNH
;
A
#
# COMPACT_ATOMS: atom_id res chain seq x y z
N MET A 1 3.72 -1.58 13.87
CA MET A 1 3.48 -2.03 12.49
C MET A 1 4.80 -2.22 11.77
N ALA A 2 4.81 -3.06 10.76
CA ALA A 2 6.01 -3.33 9.98
C ALA A 2 6.54 -2.07 9.30
N PRO A 3 7.86 -1.98 9.10
CA PRO A 3 8.42 -0.86 8.37
C PRO A 3 7.91 -0.82 6.93
N ILE A 4 7.70 0.38 6.43
CA ILE A 4 7.27 0.59 5.04
C ILE A 4 8.50 0.99 4.23
N GLN A 5 8.86 0.16 3.26
CA GLN A 5 9.93 0.47 2.32
C GLN A 5 9.31 1.10 1.08
N ILE A 6 9.85 2.23 0.68
CA ILE A 6 9.32 2.98 -0.44
C ILE A 6 10.42 3.16 -1.47
N SER A 7 10.13 2.81 -2.71
CA SER A 7 10.99 3.09 -3.84
C SER A 7 10.15 3.67 -4.96
N GLY A 8 10.79 4.31 -5.92
CA GLY A 8 10.03 4.93 -6.98
C GLY A 8 10.88 5.30 -8.18
N HIS A 9 10.19 5.41 -9.31
CA HIS A 9 10.75 5.86 -10.57
C HIS A 9 9.93 7.06 -11.05
N GLY A 10 10.62 8.15 -11.39
CA GLY A 10 9.96 9.36 -11.86
C GLY A 10 9.31 10.19 -10.78
N ILE A 11 9.62 9.95 -9.52
CA ILE A 11 9.03 10.66 -8.38
C ILE A 11 10.07 10.84 -7.28
N GLU A 12 9.96 11.98 -6.58
CA GLU A 12 10.72 12.22 -5.36
C GLU A 12 9.84 11.91 -4.16
N ILE A 13 10.36 11.11 -3.24
CA ILE A 13 9.61 10.76 -2.02
C ILE A 13 9.88 11.85 -0.97
N THR A 14 9.02 12.85 -0.94
CA THR A 14 9.14 13.96 -0.01
C THR A 14 8.68 13.55 1.38
N PRO A 15 9.10 14.27 2.44
CA PRO A 15 8.57 14.02 3.79
C PRO A 15 7.05 14.11 3.86
N THR A 16 6.45 15.04 3.15
CA THR A 16 4.98 15.19 3.12
C THR A 16 4.31 13.97 2.52
N LEU A 17 4.86 13.45 1.43
CA LEU A 17 4.30 12.25 0.81
C LEU A 17 4.47 11.04 1.74
N ARG A 18 5.63 10.92 2.39
CA ARG A 18 5.87 9.82 3.32
C ARG A 18 4.92 9.86 4.51
N GLU A 19 4.65 11.04 5.05
CA GLU A 19 3.67 11.18 6.13
C GLU A 19 2.28 10.75 5.70
N PHE A 20 1.89 11.12 4.49
CA PHE A 20 0.59 10.72 3.93
C PHE A 20 0.50 9.21 3.79
N ILE A 21 1.56 8.57 3.28
CA ILE A 21 1.63 7.12 3.15
C ILE A 21 1.51 6.45 4.52
N ASP A 22 2.29 6.90 5.48
CA ASP A 22 2.26 6.33 6.83
C ASP A 22 0.86 6.41 7.44
N LYS A 23 0.22 7.56 7.29
CA LYS A 23 -1.13 7.78 7.82
C LYS A 23 -2.15 6.86 7.16
N LYS A 24 -2.11 6.75 5.84
CA LYS A 24 -3.07 5.92 5.10
C LYS A 24 -2.84 4.44 5.35
N PHE A 25 -1.58 4.01 5.37
CA PHE A 25 -1.26 2.60 5.60
C PHE A 25 -1.49 2.17 7.05
N ASP A 26 -1.59 3.11 7.97
CA ASP A 26 -1.95 2.81 9.36
C ASP A 26 -3.33 2.14 9.46
N ARG A 27 -4.20 2.40 8.50
CA ARG A 27 -5.52 1.76 8.43
C ARG A 27 -5.45 0.24 8.31
N LEU A 28 -4.34 -0.29 7.79
CA LEU A 28 -4.17 -1.73 7.64
C LEU A 28 -4.14 -2.47 8.96
N LYS A 29 -3.76 -1.81 10.04
CA LYS A 29 -3.70 -2.43 11.38
C LYS A 29 -5.01 -3.05 11.82
N LYS A 30 -6.13 -2.49 11.38
CA LYS A 30 -7.45 -2.99 11.75
C LYS A 30 -7.83 -4.23 10.97
N HIS A 31 -7.11 -4.51 9.89
CA HIS A 31 -7.46 -5.57 8.96
C HIS A 31 -6.46 -6.73 8.96
N ALA A 32 -5.32 -6.57 9.62
CA ALA A 32 -4.31 -7.62 9.72
C ALA A 32 -3.49 -7.44 10.99
N ASN A 33 -3.31 -8.52 11.74
CA ASN A 33 -2.58 -8.49 13.01
C ASN A 33 -1.07 -8.60 12.83
N HIS A 34 -0.62 -9.30 11.80
CA HIS A 34 0.79 -9.63 11.63
C HIS A 34 1.27 -9.32 10.23
N ILE A 35 1.52 -8.05 9.97
CA ILE A 35 2.19 -7.65 8.74
C ILE A 35 3.68 -7.64 9.02
N THR A 36 4.44 -8.45 8.30
CA THR A 36 5.89 -8.57 8.50
C THR A 36 6.69 -7.61 7.66
N SER A 37 6.19 -7.24 6.49
CA SER A 37 6.84 -6.22 5.67
C SER A 37 5.84 -5.59 4.70
N ILE A 38 6.13 -4.34 4.33
CA ILE A 38 5.37 -3.59 3.34
C ILE A 38 6.37 -2.94 2.40
N HIS A 39 6.20 -3.16 1.11
CA HIS A 39 7.01 -2.49 0.10
C HIS A 39 6.08 -1.80 -0.90
N ILE A 40 6.31 -0.52 -1.14
CA ILE A 40 5.55 0.26 -2.11
C ILE A 40 6.51 0.73 -3.19
N PHE A 41 6.15 0.49 -4.43
CA PHE A 41 6.89 0.97 -5.58
C PHE A 41 6.03 1.96 -6.37
N PHE A 42 6.54 3.16 -6.56
CA PHE A 42 5.86 4.18 -7.37
C PHE A 42 6.47 4.27 -8.76
N ASN A 43 5.63 4.46 -9.75
CA ASN A 43 6.07 4.69 -11.11
C ASN A 43 5.25 5.84 -11.71
N VAL A 44 5.91 6.96 -11.96
CA VAL A 44 5.25 8.16 -12.46
C VAL A 44 5.73 8.44 -13.88
N THR A 45 4.77 8.52 -14.78
CA THR A 45 5.00 8.91 -16.17
C THR A 45 4.25 10.21 -16.45
N LYS A 46 4.32 10.69 -17.69
CA LYS A 46 3.62 11.92 -18.06
C LYS A 46 2.11 11.85 -17.86
N LEU A 47 1.54 10.67 -18.04
CA LEU A 47 0.08 10.50 -18.06
C LEU A 47 -0.47 9.80 -16.83
N THR A 48 0.36 9.10 -16.08
CA THR A 48 -0.12 8.20 -15.06
C THR A 48 0.78 8.22 -13.83
N GLN A 49 0.15 8.29 -12.66
CA GLN A 49 0.82 8.12 -11.39
C GLN A 49 0.40 6.78 -10.80
N ALA A 50 1.30 5.82 -10.85
CA ALA A 50 1.01 4.45 -10.46
C ALA A 50 1.74 4.05 -9.20
N ALA A 51 1.14 3.15 -8.44
CA ALA A 51 1.76 2.56 -7.26
C ALA A 51 1.41 1.09 -7.18
N GLU A 52 2.39 0.31 -6.74
CA GLU A 52 2.22 -1.11 -6.49
C GLU A 52 2.71 -1.40 -5.09
N ALA A 53 1.94 -2.16 -4.31
CA ALA A 53 2.33 -2.54 -2.98
C ALA A 53 2.38 -4.05 -2.84
N THR A 54 3.38 -4.52 -2.09
CA THR A 54 3.52 -5.91 -1.71
C THR A 54 3.52 -5.97 -0.18
N ILE A 55 2.58 -6.72 0.37
CA ILE A 55 2.39 -6.87 1.80
C ILE A 55 2.64 -8.32 2.18
N HIS A 56 3.57 -8.55 3.11
CA HIS A 56 3.83 -9.90 3.59
C HIS A 56 3.13 -10.13 4.93
N ILE A 57 2.35 -11.18 4.99
CA ILE A 57 1.72 -11.67 6.21
C ILE A 57 2.08 -13.14 6.37
N PRO A 58 1.92 -13.75 7.56
CA PRO A 58 2.29 -15.15 7.73
C PRO A 58 1.58 -16.06 6.72
N GLY A 59 2.37 -16.77 5.93
CA GLY A 59 1.86 -17.71 4.94
C GLY A 59 1.34 -17.12 3.65
N HIS A 60 1.32 -15.78 3.51
CA HIS A 60 0.77 -15.14 2.32
C HIS A 60 1.52 -13.88 1.91
N GLU A 61 1.43 -13.58 0.63
CA GLU A 61 1.88 -12.33 0.08
C GLU A 61 0.69 -11.69 -0.65
N ILE A 62 0.41 -10.45 -0.34
CA ILE A 62 -0.66 -9.70 -0.96
C ILE A 62 -0.07 -8.63 -1.84
N SER A 63 -0.53 -8.54 -3.08
CA SER A 63 -0.10 -7.50 -4.03
C SER A 63 -1.30 -6.74 -4.53
N ALA A 64 -1.13 -5.44 -4.68
CA ALA A 64 -2.16 -4.58 -5.25
C ALA A 64 -1.51 -3.48 -6.08
N LYS A 65 -2.22 -3.02 -7.09
CA LYS A 65 -1.79 -1.94 -7.97
C LYS A 65 -2.90 -0.91 -8.09
N ALA A 66 -2.52 0.34 -8.21
CA ALA A 66 -3.45 1.42 -8.48
C ALA A 66 -2.78 2.47 -9.35
N GLU A 67 -3.57 3.20 -10.12
CA GLU A 67 -3.08 4.30 -10.91
C GLU A 67 -4.15 5.36 -11.07
N SER A 68 -3.73 6.60 -11.19
CA SER A 68 -4.61 7.74 -11.41
C SER A 68 -3.79 8.91 -11.91
N ASP A 69 -4.43 10.07 -12.01
CA ASP A 69 -3.75 11.31 -12.40
C ASP A 69 -3.16 12.06 -11.21
N ASP A 70 -3.29 11.52 -10.00
CA ASP A 70 -2.82 12.15 -8.77
C ASP A 70 -2.33 11.10 -7.79
N MET A 71 -1.10 11.27 -7.27
CA MET A 71 -0.48 10.27 -6.39
C MET A 71 -1.25 10.08 -5.09
N TYR A 72 -1.80 11.14 -4.50
CA TYR A 72 -2.58 11.01 -3.26
C TYR A 72 -3.81 10.15 -3.48
N LYS A 73 -4.48 10.36 -4.61
CA LYS A 73 -5.63 9.55 -5.00
C LYS A 73 -5.22 8.10 -5.27
N THR A 74 -4.08 7.91 -5.93
CA THR A 74 -3.55 6.56 -6.20
C THR A 74 -3.30 5.82 -4.89
N ILE A 75 -2.73 6.47 -3.89
CA ILE A 75 -2.45 5.85 -2.60
C ILE A 75 -3.76 5.46 -1.91
N ASP A 76 -4.78 6.32 -1.94
CA ASP A 76 -6.09 5.98 -1.37
C ASP A 76 -6.69 4.73 -2.02
N ILE A 77 -6.66 4.68 -3.35
CA ILE A 77 -7.17 3.52 -4.09
C ILE A 77 -6.36 2.26 -3.72
N LEU A 78 -5.06 2.40 -3.63
CA LEU A 78 -4.16 1.30 -3.32
C LEU A 78 -4.48 0.71 -1.94
N VAL A 79 -4.62 1.56 -0.93
CA VAL A 79 -4.94 1.12 0.43
C VAL A 79 -6.28 0.39 0.47
N ASP A 80 -7.29 0.91 -0.22
CA ASP A 80 -8.59 0.26 -0.27
C ASP A 80 -8.51 -1.13 -0.91
N LYS A 81 -7.72 -1.27 -1.97
CA LYS A 81 -7.52 -2.57 -2.61
C LYS A 81 -6.82 -3.57 -1.68
N ILE A 82 -5.81 -3.10 -0.96
CA ILE A 82 -5.09 -3.95 0.00
C ILE A 82 -6.03 -4.40 1.11
N ILE A 83 -6.81 -3.49 1.67
CA ILE A 83 -7.77 -3.82 2.73
C ILE A 83 -8.75 -4.88 2.24
N HIS A 84 -9.26 -4.73 1.02
CA HIS A 84 -10.18 -5.69 0.46
C HIS A 84 -9.55 -7.08 0.37
N GLN A 85 -8.29 -7.18 -0.04
CA GLN A 85 -7.58 -8.44 -0.10
C GLN A 85 -7.27 -9.02 1.28
N LEU A 86 -6.90 -8.17 2.23
CA LEU A 86 -6.65 -8.60 3.60
C LEU A 86 -7.92 -9.21 4.20
N ASP A 87 -9.06 -8.59 3.96
CA ASP A 87 -10.33 -9.10 4.48
C ASP A 87 -10.71 -10.45 3.87
N LYS A 88 -10.33 -10.68 2.62
CA LYS A 88 -10.55 -11.98 1.98
C LYS A 88 -9.72 -13.09 2.60
N HIS A 89 -8.56 -12.77 3.17
CA HIS A 89 -7.64 -13.74 3.74
C HIS A 89 -7.81 -13.93 5.25
N LYS A 90 -8.80 -13.27 5.85
CA LYS A 90 -9.05 -13.46 7.27
C LYS A 90 -9.62 -14.84 7.53
N PRO A 91 -9.18 -15.52 8.62
CA PRO A 91 -9.82 -16.75 9.03
C PRO A 91 -11.29 -16.47 9.30
N ARG A 92 -12.17 -17.35 8.81
CA ARG A 92 -13.58 -17.23 9.09
C ARG A 92 -13.84 -17.76 10.49
N ASN A 93 -14.46 -16.93 11.30
CA ASN A 93 -14.93 -17.37 12.60
C ASN A 93 -16.35 -17.89 12.46
N HIS A 94 -16.57 -19.04 12.99
CA HIS A 94 -17.87 -19.68 12.98
C HIS A 94 -18.33 -19.96 14.38
#